data_79398ab5e94332ce4504915d0cde7b18
#
_entry.id   79398ab5e94332ce4504915d0cde7b18
#
_cell.length_a   1.000
_cell.length_b   1.000
_cell.length_c   1.000
_cell.angle_alpha   90.00
_cell.angle_beta   90.00
_cell.angle_gamma   90.00
#
_symmetry.space_group_name_H-M   'P 1'
#
loop_
_entity.id
_entity.type
_entity.pdbx_description
1 polymer ?
#
loop_
_entity_poly.entity_id
_entity_poly.type
_entity_poly.pdbx_seq_one_letter_code
_entity_poly.pdbx_strand_id
1 'polypeptide(L)'
;QQSSSAASDVYKRQILGLGNLGAHASKPVMEGKSVLFKRFSDIDSIDLEIDTEDAEKFINSVKYLGPSFGGINLEDIKAPECFIIEDSLREQMDIPIFHDDQHGTAIISAAALINAMDRTGKKINEAKIVVNGAGAAGIACLELLKAMGMPNENAILCDTKGVIHTERKENMNQWKSAHAVKTKCRTLEDALNGADIFFGLSIGNIISQKMVLSMAEKPIIFAMANPEPEILPEKIIECRKDAIIATGRSDYPNQVNNVLGFPYIFRGALDVRAKTINLEMKIA
;
A
#
# COMPACT_ATOMS: atom_id res chain seq x y z
N GLN A 1 7.62 8.90 27.63
CA GLN A 1 6.60 7.89 27.89
C GLN A 1 5.37 8.21 27.11
N GLN A 2 5.03 7.43 26.20
CA GLN A 2 3.68 7.23 25.72
C GLN A 2 3.72 6.81 24.29
N SER A 3 3.50 5.69 24.11
CA SER A 3 2.38 4.83 24.02
C SER A 3 1.41 5.21 22.94
N SER A 4 1.20 4.31 22.11
CA SER A 4 -0.07 3.81 21.69
C SER A 4 -0.58 4.28 20.38
N SER A 5 -0.64 3.34 19.54
CA SER A 5 -1.53 3.34 18.39
C SER A 5 -2.87 2.76 18.83
N ALA A 6 -3.97 3.30 18.36
CA ALA A 6 -5.20 2.57 18.30
C ALA A 6 -5.27 1.91 16.93
N ALA A 7 -5.29 0.62 16.88
CA ALA A 7 -5.63 -0.07 15.67
C ALA A 7 -7.13 -0.16 15.59
N SER A 8 -7.67 0.16 14.47
CA SER A 8 -9.09 0.20 14.32
C SER A 8 -9.53 -0.55 13.11
N ASP A 9 -10.75 -0.96 13.13
CA ASP A 9 -11.31 -1.70 12.08
C ASP A 9 -12.73 -1.30 11.80
N VAL A 10 -13.01 -0.97 10.58
CA VAL A 10 -14.38 -0.79 10.15
C VAL A 10 -14.56 -0.91 8.68
N TYR A 11 -15.72 -1.29 8.27
CA TYR A 11 -16.21 -1.14 6.90
C TYR A 11 -15.63 -2.10 5.88
N LYS A 12 -16.23 -3.26 5.77
CA LYS A 12 -15.89 -4.28 4.76
C LYS A 12 -14.40 -4.66 4.80
N ARG A 13 -14.00 -5.24 5.90
CA ARG A 13 -12.65 -5.76 6.16
C ARG A 13 -12.20 -6.72 5.09
N GLN A 14 -10.96 -6.58 4.71
CA GLN A 14 -10.29 -7.62 3.96
C GLN A 14 -9.13 -8.17 4.79
N ILE A 15 -9.49 -8.93 5.83
CA ILE A 15 -8.53 -9.57 6.74
C ILE A 15 -7.73 -10.59 5.93
N LEU A 16 -6.45 -10.31 5.68
CA LEU A 16 -5.51 -11.21 4.99
C LEU A 16 -6.07 -11.78 3.66
N GLY A 17 -6.92 -11.04 2.94
CA GLY A 17 -7.54 -11.53 1.70
C GLY A 17 -8.76 -12.42 1.88
N LEU A 18 -9.21 -12.69 3.11
CA LEU A 18 -10.34 -13.58 3.42
C LEU A 18 -11.71 -12.88 3.41
N GLY A 19 -11.73 -11.56 3.22
CA GLY A 19 -12.97 -10.76 3.19
C GLY A 19 -13.39 -10.19 4.53
N ASN A 20 -14.63 -9.70 4.62
CA ASN A 20 -15.19 -9.12 5.85
C ASN A 20 -15.60 -10.20 6.83
N LEU A 21 -14.76 -10.49 7.80
CA LEU A 21 -15.00 -11.50 8.84
C LEU A 21 -15.49 -10.91 10.18
N GLY A 22 -15.64 -9.59 10.27
CA GLY A 22 -16.12 -8.89 11.47
C GLY A 22 -15.02 -8.55 12.49
N ALA A 23 -15.36 -7.70 13.51
CA ALA A 23 -14.46 -7.16 14.53
C ALA A 23 -13.69 -8.24 15.29
N HIS A 24 -14.38 -9.28 15.71
CA HIS A 24 -13.76 -10.35 16.49
C HIS A 24 -12.70 -11.13 15.70
N ALA A 25 -12.89 -11.31 14.39
CA ALA A 25 -11.94 -12.06 13.58
C ALA A 25 -10.68 -11.27 13.25
N SER A 26 -10.69 -9.94 13.35
CA SER A 26 -9.49 -9.11 13.16
C SER A 26 -8.59 -9.08 14.39
N LYS A 27 -9.11 -9.41 15.57
CA LYS A 27 -8.39 -9.33 16.85
C LYS A 27 -6.97 -9.92 16.79
N PRO A 28 -6.74 -11.16 16.30
CA PRO A 28 -5.39 -11.71 16.23
C PRO A 28 -4.43 -10.91 15.36
N VAL A 29 -4.93 -10.30 14.27
CA VAL A 29 -4.11 -9.45 13.38
C VAL A 29 -3.71 -8.16 14.10
N MET A 30 -4.65 -7.51 14.79
CA MET A 30 -4.41 -6.26 15.50
C MET A 30 -3.51 -6.45 16.73
N GLU A 31 -3.69 -7.55 17.50
CA GLU A 31 -2.75 -7.93 18.56
C GLU A 31 -1.35 -8.18 17.99
N GLY A 32 -1.25 -8.87 16.85
CA GLY A 32 0.01 -9.06 16.13
C GLY A 32 0.66 -7.73 15.76
N LYS A 33 -0.12 -6.76 15.27
CA LYS A 33 0.36 -5.41 14.95
C LYS A 33 0.90 -4.70 16.21
N SER A 34 0.20 -4.81 17.35
CA SER A 34 0.64 -4.25 18.63
C SER A 34 1.95 -4.87 19.11
N VAL A 35 2.12 -6.18 18.96
CA VAL A 35 3.38 -6.88 19.24
C VAL A 35 4.53 -6.36 18.38
N LEU A 36 4.28 -6.11 17.09
CA LEU A 36 5.30 -5.57 16.17
C LEU A 36 5.71 -4.13 16.55
N PHE A 37 4.77 -3.27 16.94
CA PHE A 37 5.07 -1.95 17.48
C PHE A 37 5.97 -2.04 18.71
N LYS A 38 5.64 -2.89 19.66
CA LYS A 38 6.45 -3.07 20.87
C LYS A 38 7.82 -3.65 20.55
N ARG A 39 7.85 -4.69 19.72
CA ARG A 39 9.08 -5.44 19.40
C ARG A 39 10.11 -4.61 18.66
N PHE A 40 9.69 -3.83 17.66
CA PHE A 40 10.60 -3.15 16.74
C PHE A 40 10.85 -1.68 17.10
N SER A 41 9.97 -1.03 17.83
CA SER A 41 10.11 0.41 18.11
C SER A 41 9.83 0.79 19.58
N ASP A 42 9.63 -0.20 20.46
CA ASP A 42 9.32 0.01 21.87
C ASP A 42 8.15 1.01 22.09
N ILE A 43 7.12 0.88 21.25
CA ILE A 43 5.88 1.64 21.38
C ILE A 43 4.85 0.74 22.07
N ASP A 44 4.26 1.23 23.17
CA ASP A 44 3.12 0.58 23.78
C ASP A 44 1.90 0.83 22.90
N SER A 45 1.31 -0.23 22.38
CA SER A 45 0.18 -0.19 21.45
C SER A 45 -1.02 -0.90 22.05
N ILE A 46 -2.19 -0.33 21.85
CA ILE A 46 -3.48 -0.93 22.24
C ILE A 46 -4.30 -1.12 20.96
N ASP A 47 -4.67 -2.35 20.70
CA ASP A 47 -5.55 -2.68 19.59
C ASP A 47 -7.01 -2.49 19.99
N LEU A 48 -7.76 -1.83 19.11
CA LEU A 48 -9.18 -1.49 19.31
C LEU A 48 -9.96 -1.83 18.04
N GLU A 49 -10.81 -2.83 18.14
CA GLU A 49 -11.70 -3.25 17.07
C GLU A 49 -13.06 -2.60 17.24
N ILE A 50 -13.40 -1.66 16.35
CA ILE A 50 -14.68 -0.96 16.38
C ILE A 50 -15.69 -1.70 15.51
N ASP A 51 -16.75 -2.25 16.10
CA ASP A 51 -17.77 -3.00 15.39
C ASP A 51 -18.84 -2.08 14.80
N THR A 52 -18.51 -1.46 13.66
CA THR A 52 -19.45 -0.64 12.89
C THR A 52 -19.14 -0.70 11.40
N GLU A 53 -20.17 -0.56 10.57
CA GLU A 53 -20.04 -0.37 9.11
C GLU A 53 -20.35 1.07 8.68
N ASP A 54 -20.42 1.99 9.61
CA ASP A 54 -20.76 3.40 9.41
C ASP A 54 -19.49 4.24 9.62
N ALA A 55 -19.00 4.84 8.55
CA ALA A 55 -17.76 5.63 8.57
C ALA A 55 -17.82 6.81 9.55
N GLU A 56 -18.99 7.47 9.68
CA GLU A 56 -19.14 8.60 10.59
C GLU A 56 -19.11 8.15 12.05
N LYS A 57 -19.76 7.04 12.39
CA LYS A 57 -19.68 6.45 13.72
C LYS A 57 -18.26 6.03 14.07
N PHE A 58 -17.55 5.48 13.11
CA PHE A 58 -16.14 5.11 13.28
C PHE A 58 -15.28 6.34 13.56
N ILE A 59 -15.35 7.36 12.71
CA ILE A 59 -14.62 8.62 12.88
C ILE A 59 -14.88 9.22 14.27
N ASN A 60 -16.16 9.28 14.69
CA ASN A 60 -16.51 9.79 16.01
C ASN A 60 -15.96 8.94 17.15
N SER A 61 -15.97 7.61 17.03
CA SER A 61 -15.42 6.70 18.05
C SER A 61 -13.91 6.92 18.21
N VAL A 62 -13.16 6.95 17.10
CA VAL A 62 -11.71 7.21 17.13
C VAL A 62 -11.39 8.59 17.68
N LYS A 63 -12.14 9.61 17.28
CA LYS A 63 -11.97 10.97 17.77
C LYS A 63 -12.14 11.09 19.28
N TYR A 64 -13.13 10.42 19.86
CA TYR A 64 -13.36 10.46 21.30
C TYR A 64 -12.28 9.73 22.10
N LEU A 65 -11.66 8.71 21.53
CA LEU A 65 -10.54 7.99 22.12
C LEU A 65 -9.20 8.72 21.99
N GLY A 66 -9.07 9.56 20.95
CA GLY A 66 -7.83 10.23 20.57
C GLY A 66 -7.04 10.90 21.67
N PRO A 67 -7.66 11.63 22.64
CA PRO A 67 -6.93 12.29 23.72
C PRO A 67 -6.09 11.35 24.60
N SER A 68 -6.35 10.05 24.55
CA SER A 68 -5.61 9.02 25.31
C SER A 68 -4.35 8.54 24.59
N PHE A 69 -4.14 8.91 23.32
CA PHE A 69 -3.11 8.35 22.47
C PHE A 69 -2.14 9.40 21.92
N GLY A 70 -0.91 8.98 21.64
CA GLY A 70 0.09 9.79 20.97
C GLY A 70 0.03 9.72 19.43
N GLY A 71 -0.70 8.74 18.89
CA GLY A 71 -0.91 8.54 17.45
C GLY A 71 -1.87 7.38 17.20
N ILE A 72 -2.42 7.31 16.00
CA ILE A 72 -3.39 6.27 15.62
C ILE A 72 -2.97 5.63 14.30
N ASN A 73 -2.82 4.32 14.32
CA ASN A 73 -2.70 3.49 13.13
C ASN A 73 -4.08 3.00 12.70
N LEU A 74 -4.47 3.32 11.48
CA LEU A 74 -5.65 2.76 10.83
C LEU A 74 -5.22 1.52 10.05
N GLU A 75 -5.99 0.45 10.16
CA GLU A 75 -5.66 -0.85 9.57
C GLU A 75 -6.90 -1.50 8.98
N ASP A 76 -6.73 -2.25 7.89
CA ASP A 76 -7.76 -3.08 7.26
C ASP A 76 -9.04 -2.32 6.84
N ILE A 77 -8.97 -1.02 6.60
CA ILE A 77 -10.08 -0.21 6.11
C ILE A 77 -10.09 -0.22 4.58
N LYS A 78 -11.18 -0.67 4.00
CA LYS A 78 -11.30 -0.79 2.54
C LYS A 78 -11.41 0.57 1.84
N ALA A 79 -10.82 0.69 0.66
CA ALA A 79 -11.08 1.81 -0.25
C ALA A 79 -12.51 1.70 -0.86
N PRO A 80 -13.21 2.83 -1.06
CA PRO A 80 -12.72 4.21 -0.90
C PRO A 80 -12.85 4.81 0.51
N GLU A 81 -13.51 4.15 1.43
CA GLU A 81 -13.83 4.67 2.77
C GLU A 81 -12.58 5.00 3.58
N CYS A 82 -11.49 4.25 3.40
CA CYS A 82 -10.21 4.50 4.08
C CYS A 82 -9.68 5.92 3.82
N PHE A 83 -9.83 6.44 2.61
CA PHE A 83 -9.38 7.81 2.28
C PHE A 83 -10.21 8.86 3.04
N ILE A 84 -11.54 8.70 3.04
CA ILE A 84 -12.46 9.62 3.71
C ILE A 84 -12.22 9.62 5.22
N ILE A 85 -12.05 8.43 5.81
CA ILE A 85 -11.85 8.26 7.24
C ILE A 85 -10.52 8.86 7.67
N GLU A 86 -9.43 8.55 6.97
CA GLU A 86 -8.11 9.08 7.30
C GLU A 86 -8.08 10.61 7.18
N ASP A 87 -8.55 11.17 6.08
CA ASP A 87 -8.55 12.62 5.86
C ASP A 87 -9.39 13.32 6.93
N SER A 88 -10.59 12.80 7.22
CA SER A 88 -11.46 13.38 8.25
C SER A 88 -10.83 13.36 9.66
N LEU A 89 -10.16 12.28 10.02
CA LEU A 89 -9.49 12.18 11.32
C LEU A 89 -8.26 13.09 11.39
N ARG A 90 -7.47 13.18 10.32
CA ARG A 90 -6.31 14.08 10.25
C ARG A 90 -6.69 15.56 10.39
N GLU A 91 -7.84 15.96 9.86
CA GLU A 91 -8.34 17.32 10.00
C GLU A 91 -8.85 17.62 11.41
N GLN A 92 -9.34 16.62 12.14
CA GLN A 92 -10.02 16.80 13.41
C GLN A 92 -9.17 16.50 14.64
N MET A 93 -7.96 15.92 14.47
CA MET A 93 -7.12 15.48 15.57
C MET A 93 -5.72 16.08 15.50
N ASP A 94 -5.17 16.44 16.66
CA ASP A 94 -3.83 17.03 16.80
C ASP A 94 -2.72 15.98 17.05
N ILE A 95 -2.95 14.74 16.65
CA ILE A 95 -2.00 13.61 16.75
C ILE A 95 -1.87 12.93 15.38
N PRO A 96 -0.75 12.24 15.09
CA PRO A 96 -0.58 11.53 13.83
C PRO A 96 -1.66 10.49 13.62
N ILE A 97 -2.35 10.57 12.50
CA ILE A 97 -3.24 9.54 11.96
C ILE A 97 -2.56 8.97 10.72
N PHE A 98 -2.44 7.66 10.65
CA PHE A 98 -1.70 7.00 9.58
C PHE A 98 -2.36 5.67 9.21
N HIS A 99 -2.71 5.52 7.96
CA HIS A 99 -3.28 4.28 7.45
C HIS A 99 -2.17 3.41 6.85
N ASP A 100 -1.82 2.33 7.54
CA ASP A 100 -0.65 1.53 7.18
C ASP A 100 -0.79 0.83 5.82
N ASP A 101 -1.97 0.28 5.49
CA ASP A 101 -2.20 -0.32 4.17
C ASP A 101 -2.02 0.65 3.01
N GLN A 102 -2.22 1.94 3.24
CA GLN A 102 -1.93 2.97 2.26
C GLN A 102 -0.45 3.35 2.30
N HIS A 103 -0.06 4.01 3.38
CA HIS A 103 1.20 4.75 3.45
C HIS A 103 2.38 3.88 3.85
N GLY A 104 2.19 2.89 4.73
CA GLY A 104 3.25 1.93 5.07
C GLY A 104 3.66 1.12 3.85
N THR A 105 2.67 0.61 3.11
CA THR A 105 2.91 -0.09 1.85
C THR A 105 3.59 0.81 0.81
N ALA A 106 3.13 2.05 0.65
CA ALA A 106 3.72 2.99 -0.31
C ALA A 106 5.18 3.32 0.02
N ILE A 107 5.49 3.62 1.29
CA ILE A 107 6.83 3.99 1.74
C ILE A 107 7.81 2.83 1.54
N ILE A 108 7.46 1.64 1.98
CA ILE A 108 8.39 0.51 1.86
C ILE A 108 8.57 0.06 0.40
N SER A 109 7.52 0.15 -0.41
CA SER A 109 7.62 -0.13 -1.85
C SER A 109 8.49 0.90 -2.56
N ALA A 110 8.38 2.18 -2.21
CA ALA A 110 9.22 3.23 -2.76
C ALA A 110 10.69 3.06 -2.34
N ALA A 111 10.98 2.74 -1.08
CA ALA A 111 12.33 2.48 -0.59
C ALA A 111 12.98 1.27 -1.32
N ALA A 112 12.23 0.18 -1.47
CA ALA A 112 12.69 -0.97 -2.23
C ALA A 112 12.91 -0.63 -3.72
N LEU A 113 12.02 0.19 -4.31
CA LEU A 113 12.15 0.62 -5.70
C LEU A 113 13.39 1.47 -5.93
N ILE A 114 13.73 2.41 -5.03
CA ILE A 114 14.95 3.21 -5.13
C ILE A 114 16.16 2.29 -5.25
N ASN A 115 16.28 1.30 -4.36
CA ASN A 115 17.38 0.33 -4.39
C ASN A 115 17.39 -0.53 -5.68
N ALA A 116 16.22 -0.95 -6.16
CA ALA A 116 16.11 -1.72 -7.38
C ALA A 116 16.48 -0.90 -8.63
N MET A 117 16.09 0.38 -8.64
CA MET A 117 16.44 1.30 -9.73
C MET A 117 17.93 1.61 -9.77
N ASP A 118 18.57 1.81 -8.62
CA ASP A 118 20.03 1.99 -8.54
C ASP A 118 20.77 0.78 -9.14
N ARG A 119 20.36 -0.43 -8.81
CA ARG A 119 20.95 -1.66 -9.35
C ARG A 119 20.71 -1.90 -10.85
N THR A 120 19.59 -1.42 -11.39
CA THR A 120 19.23 -1.58 -12.80
C THR A 120 19.68 -0.42 -13.68
N GLY A 121 20.06 0.71 -13.07
CA GLY A 121 20.39 1.97 -13.77
C GLY A 121 19.16 2.70 -14.31
N LYS A 122 17.95 2.33 -13.87
CA LYS A 122 16.71 2.98 -14.28
C LYS A 122 16.50 4.28 -13.50
N LYS A 123 15.79 5.24 -14.09
CA LYS A 123 15.45 6.51 -13.45
C LYS A 123 13.94 6.66 -13.33
N ILE A 124 13.47 7.22 -12.23
CA ILE A 124 12.03 7.33 -11.92
C ILE A 124 11.27 8.18 -12.94
N ASN A 125 11.90 9.21 -13.47
CA ASN A 125 11.32 10.11 -14.47
C ASN A 125 11.29 9.55 -15.89
N GLU A 126 11.94 8.41 -16.13
CA GLU A 126 12.01 7.75 -17.46
C GLU A 126 11.26 6.41 -17.44
N ALA A 127 11.23 5.75 -16.30
CA ALA A 127 10.68 4.40 -16.15
C ALA A 127 9.16 4.37 -16.30
N LYS A 128 8.65 3.29 -16.92
CA LYS A 128 7.23 2.99 -17.03
C LYS A 128 6.82 1.98 -15.98
N ILE A 129 5.85 2.35 -15.14
CA ILE A 129 5.32 1.48 -14.09
C ILE A 129 3.88 1.03 -14.40
N VAL A 130 3.60 -0.22 -14.06
CA VAL A 130 2.25 -0.77 -13.99
C VAL A 130 1.95 -1.16 -12.56
N VAL A 131 0.92 -0.57 -11.97
CA VAL A 131 0.41 -0.93 -10.65
C VAL A 131 -0.91 -1.68 -10.85
N ASN A 132 -0.96 -2.91 -10.36
CA ASN A 132 -2.17 -3.73 -10.43
C ASN A 132 -2.79 -3.89 -9.05
N GLY A 133 -3.98 -3.32 -8.90
CA GLY A 133 -4.71 -3.16 -7.65
C GLY A 133 -5.02 -1.68 -7.38
N ALA A 134 -6.20 -1.21 -7.76
CA ALA A 134 -6.64 0.17 -7.56
C ALA A 134 -7.40 0.35 -6.23
N GLY A 135 -6.89 -0.29 -5.18
CA GLY A 135 -7.31 -0.12 -3.79
C GLY A 135 -6.45 0.90 -3.05
N ALA A 136 -6.53 0.87 -1.72
CA ALA A 136 -5.80 1.76 -0.81
C ALA A 136 -4.29 1.80 -1.10
N ALA A 137 -3.64 0.64 -1.12
CA ALA A 137 -2.20 0.51 -1.35
C ALA A 137 -1.77 0.98 -2.75
N GLY A 138 -2.48 0.56 -3.80
CA GLY A 138 -2.11 0.90 -5.19
C GLY A 138 -2.19 2.40 -5.47
N ILE A 139 -3.23 3.06 -4.98
CA ILE A 139 -3.41 4.51 -5.11
C ILE A 139 -2.31 5.23 -4.34
N ALA A 140 -2.08 4.88 -3.07
CA ALA A 140 -1.05 5.51 -2.25
C ALA A 140 0.38 5.30 -2.81
N CYS A 141 0.68 4.11 -3.35
CA CYS A 141 1.96 3.86 -4.04
C CYS A 141 2.15 4.81 -5.23
N LEU A 142 1.13 4.95 -6.09
CA LEU A 142 1.23 5.85 -7.24
C LEU A 142 1.36 7.32 -6.84
N GLU A 143 0.62 7.76 -5.83
CA GLU A 143 0.73 9.12 -5.31
C GLU A 143 2.14 9.43 -4.82
N LEU A 144 2.71 8.53 -4.02
CA LEU A 144 4.07 8.70 -3.50
C LEU A 144 5.10 8.71 -4.63
N LEU A 145 5.03 7.78 -5.59
CA LEU A 145 5.97 7.72 -6.72
C LEU A 145 5.86 8.95 -7.64
N LYS A 146 4.65 9.48 -7.85
CA LYS A 146 4.47 10.74 -8.58
C LYS A 146 5.07 11.92 -7.83
N ALA A 147 4.91 11.99 -6.50
CA ALA A 147 5.55 13.01 -5.67
C ALA A 147 7.08 12.91 -5.70
N MET A 148 7.64 11.71 -5.92
CA MET A 148 9.07 11.48 -6.10
C MET A 148 9.57 11.77 -7.52
N GLY A 149 8.71 12.19 -8.44
CA GLY A 149 9.07 12.64 -9.79
C GLY A 149 8.70 11.68 -10.93
N MET A 150 7.87 10.67 -10.70
CA MET A 150 7.36 9.82 -11.78
C MET A 150 6.32 10.57 -12.62
N PRO A 151 6.47 10.66 -13.94
CA PRO A 151 5.49 11.30 -14.82
C PRO A 151 4.16 10.56 -14.81
N ASN A 152 3.06 11.31 -14.84
CA ASN A 152 1.72 10.72 -14.79
C ASN A 152 1.47 9.75 -15.96
N GLU A 153 1.92 10.08 -17.14
CA GLU A 153 1.80 9.27 -18.37
C GLU A 153 2.57 7.95 -18.33
N ASN A 154 3.58 7.84 -17.48
CA ASN A 154 4.39 6.64 -17.30
C ASN A 154 3.81 5.68 -16.24
N ALA A 155 2.79 6.10 -15.51
CA ALA A 155 2.20 5.38 -14.39
C ALA A 155 0.82 4.82 -14.76
N ILE A 156 0.74 3.54 -15.09
CA ILE A 156 -0.51 2.86 -15.46
C ILE A 156 -1.07 2.13 -14.26
N LEU A 157 -2.31 2.46 -13.88
CA LEU A 157 -3.07 1.77 -12.83
C LEU A 157 -4.05 0.79 -13.47
N CYS A 158 -4.12 -0.43 -12.92
CA CYS A 158 -5.06 -1.48 -13.32
C CYS A 158 -5.91 -1.93 -12.14
N ASP A 159 -7.13 -2.36 -12.44
CA ASP A 159 -8.02 -3.07 -11.51
C ASP A 159 -8.65 -4.30 -12.18
N THR A 160 -9.66 -4.91 -11.53
CA THR A 160 -10.37 -6.10 -12.04
C THR A 160 -11.04 -5.91 -13.41
N LYS A 161 -11.19 -4.67 -13.88
CA LYS A 161 -11.75 -4.32 -15.20
C LYS A 161 -10.67 -3.90 -16.20
N GLY A 162 -9.39 -4.08 -15.85
CA GLY A 162 -8.24 -3.72 -16.69
C GLY A 162 -7.71 -2.32 -16.40
N VAL A 163 -7.13 -1.70 -17.41
CA VAL A 163 -6.44 -0.40 -17.30
C VAL A 163 -7.40 0.73 -16.96
N ILE A 164 -7.00 1.60 -16.03
CA ILE A 164 -7.69 2.84 -15.71
C ILE A 164 -7.22 3.92 -16.68
N HIS A 165 -8.03 4.20 -17.69
CA HIS A 165 -7.74 5.16 -18.75
C HIS A 165 -8.79 6.28 -18.82
N THR A 166 -8.45 7.41 -19.43
CA THR A 166 -9.28 8.63 -19.43
C THR A 166 -10.68 8.46 -20.04
N GLU A 167 -10.88 7.49 -20.91
CA GLU A 167 -12.17 7.21 -21.56
C GLU A 167 -13.03 6.19 -20.79
N ARG A 168 -12.48 5.59 -19.72
CA ARG A 168 -13.16 4.56 -18.97
C ARG A 168 -14.24 5.17 -18.07
N LYS A 169 -15.43 4.56 -18.07
CA LYS A 169 -16.57 4.97 -17.24
C LYS A 169 -16.94 3.93 -16.17
N GLU A 170 -16.69 2.65 -16.46
CA GLU A 170 -17.06 1.55 -15.58
C GLU A 170 -16.13 1.45 -14.37
N ASN A 171 -16.70 1.24 -13.17
CA ASN A 171 -15.98 1.03 -11.92
C ASN A 171 -14.98 2.15 -11.59
N MET A 172 -15.38 3.40 -11.85
CA MET A 172 -14.59 4.60 -11.57
C MET A 172 -15.10 5.31 -10.31
N ASN A 173 -14.18 5.99 -9.65
CA ASN A 173 -14.41 6.94 -8.57
C ASN A 173 -13.39 8.07 -8.67
N GLN A 174 -13.47 9.07 -7.80
CA GLN A 174 -12.59 10.24 -7.86
C GLN A 174 -11.09 9.87 -7.74
N TRP A 175 -10.73 8.95 -6.83
CA TRP A 175 -9.34 8.52 -6.63
C TRP A 175 -8.79 7.78 -7.85
N LYS A 176 -9.54 6.85 -8.42
CA LYS A 176 -9.15 6.18 -9.68
C LYS A 176 -9.05 7.17 -10.84
N SER A 177 -9.98 8.11 -10.92
CA SER A 177 -10.00 9.11 -11.99
C SER A 177 -8.78 10.04 -11.95
N ALA A 178 -8.25 10.36 -10.76
CA ALA A 178 -7.03 11.13 -10.59
C ALA A 178 -5.78 10.45 -11.19
N HIS A 179 -5.82 9.13 -11.36
CA HIS A 179 -4.74 8.34 -11.93
C HIS A 179 -5.03 7.81 -13.34
N ALA A 180 -6.13 8.24 -13.96
CA ALA A 180 -6.47 7.82 -15.31
C ALA A 180 -5.50 8.44 -16.33
N VAL A 181 -4.94 7.59 -17.20
CA VAL A 181 -3.98 8.01 -18.22
C VAL A 181 -4.55 7.86 -19.64
N LYS A 182 -4.07 8.69 -20.56
CA LYS A 182 -4.42 8.55 -21.99
C LYS A 182 -3.56 7.45 -22.60
N THR A 183 -4.14 6.28 -22.81
CA THR A 183 -3.44 5.12 -23.36
C THR A 183 -4.36 4.26 -24.22
N LYS A 184 -3.76 3.46 -25.12
CA LYS A 184 -4.46 2.43 -25.90
C LYS A 184 -4.55 1.09 -25.17
N CYS A 185 -3.79 0.90 -24.08
CA CYS A 185 -3.83 -0.32 -23.26
C CYS A 185 -5.21 -0.47 -22.62
N ARG A 186 -5.74 -1.69 -22.60
CA ARG A 186 -7.04 -2.00 -22.00
C ARG A 186 -6.90 -3.10 -20.94
N THR A 187 -5.98 -4.02 -21.14
CA THR A 187 -5.73 -5.17 -20.25
C THR A 187 -4.42 -5.00 -19.46
N LEU A 188 -4.23 -5.79 -18.42
CA LEU A 188 -2.97 -5.87 -17.69
C LEU A 188 -1.83 -6.35 -18.61
N GLU A 189 -2.10 -7.29 -19.50
CA GLU A 189 -1.14 -7.79 -20.49
C GLU A 189 -0.67 -6.66 -21.43
N ASP A 190 -1.60 -5.83 -21.94
CA ASP A 190 -1.23 -4.67 -22.77
C ASP A 190 -0.33 -3.69 -22.00
N ALA A 191 -0.67 -3.43 -20.73
CA ALA A 191 0.07 -2.48 -19.90
C ALA A 191 1.49 -2.95 -19.60
N LEU A 192 1.68 -4.25 -19.36
CA LEU A 192 2.98 -4.84 -19.04
C LEU A 192 3.94 -4.89 -20.22
N ASN A 193 3.43 -4.82 -21.45
CA ASN A 193 4.28 -4.82 -22.63
C ASN A 193 5.20 -3.59 -22.65
N GLY A 194 6.51 -3.83 -22.54
CA GLY A 194 7.54 -2.79 -22.45
C GLY A 194 7.52 -1.99 -21.13
N ALA A 195 6.87 -2.48 -20.07
CA ALA A 195 6.94 -1.87 -18.75
C ALA A 195 8.26 -2.21 -18.04
N ASP A 196 8.83 -1.22 -17.36
CA ASP A 196 10.05 -1.35 -16.56
C ASP A 196 9.78 -1.93 -15.17
N ILE A 197 8.64 -1.57 -14.58
CA ILE A 197 8.30 -1.83 -13.20
C ILE A 197 6.88 -2.38 -13.13
N PHE A 198 6.70 -3.43 -12.32
CA PHE A 198 5.40 -3.97 -11.94
C PHE A 198 5.24 -3.95 -10.42
N PHE A 199 4.17 -3.35 -9.94
CA PHE A 199 3.69 -3.44 -8.56
C PHE A 199 2.39 -4.22 -8.51
N GLY A 200 2.45 -5.42 -7.93
CA GLY A 200 1.30 -6.28 -7.67
C GLY A 200 0.76 -6.00 -6.27
N LEU A 201 -0.47 -5.52 -6.18
CA LEU A 201 -1.19 -5.15 -4.95
C LEU A 201 -2.64 -5.63 -5.03
N SER A 202 -2.85 -6.84 -5.56
CA SER A 202 -4.20 -7.34 -5.85
C SER A 202 -4.40 -8.78 -5.37
N ILE A 203 -4.42 -9.73 -6.28
CA ILE A 203 -4.62 -11.15 -5.98
C ILE A 203 -3.53 -12.00 -6.62
N GLY A 204 -3.27 -13.17 -6.04
CA GLY A 204 -2.25 -14.08 -6.53
C GLY A 204 -2.54 -14.68 -7.90
N ASN A 205 -1.46 -15.15 -8.55
CA ASN A 205 -1.49 -15.95 -9.78
C ASN A 205 -2.16 -15.30 -11.01
N ILE A 206 -2.07 -13.98 -11.15
CA ILE A 206 -2.65 -13.24 -12.28
C ILE A 206 -1.63 -12.84 -13.35
N ILE A 207 -0.34 -12.97 -13.07
CA ILE A 207 0.75 -12.70 -14.02
C ILE A 207 1.25 -14.02 -14.61
N SER A 208 1.33 -14.09 -15.93
CA SER A 208 1.93 -15.20 -16.65
C SER A 208 3.40 -14.95 -17.00
N GLN A 209 4.16 -16.02 -17.23
CA GLN A 209 5.54 -15.91 -17.74
C GLN A 209 5.61 -15.13 -19.09
N LYS A 210 4.58 -15.27 -19.94
CA LYS A 210 4.47 -14.50 -21.20
C LYS A 210 4.41 -13.00 -20.93
N MET A 211 3.66 -12.56 -19.92
CA MET A 211 3.59 -11.17 -19.53
C MET A 211 4.93 -10.67 -19.00
N VAL A 212 5.63 -11.48 -18.19
CA VAL A 212 6.97 -11.15 -17.68
C VAL A 212 7.97 -11.01 -18.83
N LEU A 213 7.92 -11.89 -19.83
CA LEU A 213 8.78 -11.84 -21.01
C LEU A 213 8.55 -10.60 -21.88
N SER A 214 7.33 -10.02 -21.88
CA SER A 214 7.00 -8.81 -22.65
C SER A 214 7.47 -7.52 -22.00
N MET A 215 7.91 -7.55 -20.71
CA MET A 215 8.44 -6.39 -20.02
C MET A 215 9.79 -5.93 -20.59
N ALA A 216 10.19 -4.71 -20.26
CA ALA A 216 11.47 -4.13 -20.63
C ALA A 216 12.66 -4.94 -20.08
N GLU A 217 13.87 -4.64 -20.53
CA GLU A 217 15.10 -5.25 -19.98
C GLU A 217 15.28 -4.91 -18.50
N LYS A 218 15.84 -5.87 -17.75
CA LYS A 218 16.03 -5.77 -16.29
C LYS A 218 14.77 -5.30 -15.56
N PRO A 219 13.63 -6.02 -15.72
CA PRO A 219 12.38 -5.58 -15.12
C PRO A 219 12.45 -5.68 -13.60
N ILE A 220 11.77 -4.74 -12.94
CA ILE A 220 11.59 -4.74 -11.48
C ILE A 220 10.17 -5.24 -11.22
N ILE A 221 10.05 -6.37 -10.51
CA ILE A 221 8.76 -7.07 -10.29
C ILE A 221 8.53 -7.23 -8.79
N PHE A 222 7.65 -6.42 -8.24
CA PHE A 222 7.20 -6.53 -6.85
C PHE A 222 5.82 -7.18 -6.82
N ALA A 223 5.79 -8.49 -6.59
CA ALA A 223 4.57 -9.28 -6.50
C ALA A 223 4.15 -9.40 -5.02
N MET A 224 3.42 -8.40 -4.53
CA MET A 224 3.19 -8.18 -3.09
C MET A 224 1.84 -8.70 -2.59
N ALA A 225 1.01 -9.32 -3.43
CA ALA A 225 -0.23 -9.94 -2.98
C ALA A 225 0.02 -11.02 -1.92
N ASN A 226 -0.86 -11.09 -0.93
CA ASN A 226 -0.82 -12.07 0.15
C ASN A 226 -2.15 -12.86 0.21
N PRO A 227 -2.10 -14.17 0.55
CA PRO A 227 -0.92 -14.99 0.87
C PRO A 227 -0.11 -15.45 -0.35
N GLU A 228 -0.70 -15.44 -1.54
CA GLU A 228 -0.07 -15.85 -2.79
C GLU A 228 0.31 -14.62 -3.62
N PRO A 229 1.58 -14.50 -4.09
CA PRO A 229 2.00 -13.42 -4.95
C PRO A 229 1.34 -13.50 -6.34
N GLU A 230 1.29 -12.41 -7.08
CA GLU A 230 0.74 -12.33 -8.44
C GLU A 230 1.42 -13.31 -9.41
N ILE A 231 2.68 -13.62 -9.15
CA ILE A 231 3.47 -14.67 -9.78
C ILE A 231 4.55 -15.13 -8.80
N LEU A 232 4.78 -16.41 -8.73
CA LEU A 232 5.84 -16.98 -7.88
C LEU A 232 7.24 -16.58 -8.40
N PRO A 233 8.18 -16.20 -7.52
CA PRO A 233 9.56 -15.86 -7.90
C PRO A 233 10.24 -16.89 -8.78
N GLU A 234 10.03 -18.17 -8.53
CA GLU A 234 10.62 -19.28 -9.31
C GLU A 234 10.19 -19.20 -10.78
N LYS A 235 8.92 -18.92 -11.05
CA LYS A 235 8.40 -18.77 -12.41
C LYS A 235 9.00 -17.58 -13.15
N ILE A 236 9.32 -16.49 -12.40
CA ILE A 236 10.01 -15.34 -13.00
C ILE A 236 11.45 -15.71 -13.34
N ILE A 237 12.18 -16.33 -12.41
CA ILE A 237 13.59 -16.72 -12.58
C ILE A 237 13.77 -17.70 -13.74
N GLU A 238 12.81 -18.61 -13.96
CA GLU A 238 12.82 -19.56 -15.08
C GLU A 238 12.85 -18.84 -16.44
N CYS A 239 12.15 -17.72 -16.58
CA CYS A 239 12.02 -17.01 -17.86
C CYS A 239 12.85 -15.72 -17.95
N ARG A 240 13.15 -15.03 -16.82
CA ARG A 240 13.85 -13.74 -16.78
C ARG A 240 14.89 -13.69 -15.66
N LYS A 241 16.12 -14.08 -15.95
CA LYS A 241 17.24 -14.05 -14.99
C LYS A 241 17.75 -12.64 -14.67
N ASP A 242 17.41 -11.67 -15.47
CA ASP A 242 17.78 -10.25 -15.31
C ASP A 242 16.79 -9.46 -14.46
N ALA A 243 15.68 -10.09 -14.01
CA ALA A 243 14.67 -9.44 -13.21
C ALA A 243 15.12 -9.20 -11.76
N ILE A 244 14.76 -8.04 -11.18
CA ILE A 244 14.77 -7.83 -9.73
C ILE A 244 13.39 -8.17 -9.21
N ILE A 245 13.33 -9.09 -8.25
CA ILE A 245 12.08 -9.66 -7.75
C ILE A 245 11.96 -9.38 -6.25
N ALA A 246 10.77 -8.94 -5.82
CA ALA A 246 10.39 -8.85 -4.41
C ALA A 246 8.98 -9.38 -4.19
N THR A 247 8.70 -9.82 -2.97
CA THR A 247 7.36 -10.26 -2.54
C THR A 247 7.01 -9.65 -1.19
N GLY A 248 5.74 -9.73 -0.79
CA GLY A 248 5.30 -9.37 0.57
C GLY A 248 5.66 -10.41 1.63
N ARG A 249 6.15 -11.59 1.23
CA ARG A 249 6.37 -12.75 2.10
C ARG A 249 7.77 -12.73 2.72
N SER A 250 7.87 -13.17 3.98
CA SER A 250 9.14 -13.25 4.72
C SER A 250 9.97 -14.50 4.40
N ASP A 251 9.41 -15.49 3.72
CA ASP A 251 10.08 -16.72 3.31
C ASP A 251 10.79 -16.61 1.95
N TYR A 252 10.69 -15.45 1.29
CA TYR A 252 11.43 -15.13 0.07
C TYR A 252 12.47 -14.04 0.31
N PRO A 253 13.56 -14.01 -0.48
CA PRO A 253 14.47 -12.86 -0.53
C PRO A 253 13.74 -11.58 -0.97
N ASN A 254 14.27 -10.42 -0.55
CA ASN A 254 13.72 -9.10 -0.90
C ASN A 254 12.25 -8.95 -0.46
N GLN A 255 11.99 -9.14 0.82
CA GLN A 255 10.68 -8.86 1.38
C GLN A 255 10.35 -7.37 1.29
N VAL A 256 9.18 -7.05 0.70
CA VAL A 256 8.58 -5.71 0.69
C VAL A 256 7.25 -5.80 1.42
N ASN A 257 7.28 -5.45 2.69
CA ASN A 257 6.14 -5.52 3.60
C ASN A 257 6.15 -4.30 4.53
N ASN A 258 4.99 -3.77 4.83
CA ASN A 258 4.82 -2.57 5.65
C ASN A 258 5.42 -2.68 7.07
N VAL A 259 5.61 -3.89 7.60
CA VAL A 259 6.29 -4.12 8.89
C VAL A 259 7.71 -3.55 8.93
N LEU A 260 8.35 -3.39 7.80
CA LEU A 260 9.68 -2.79 7.69
C LEU A 260 9.65 -1.26 7.84
N GLY A 261 8.48 -0.64 7.85
CA GLY A 261 8.30 0.81 7.88
C GLY A 261 7.51 1.33 9.08
N PHE A 262 6.27 0.88 9.26
CA PHE A 262 5.32 1.52 10.18
C PHE A 262 5.80 1.66 11.63
N PRO A 263 6.50 0.68 12.25
CA PRO A 263 6.89 0.83 13.65
C PRO A 263 7.87 2.00 13.84
N TYR A 264 8.79 2.14 12.91
CA TYR A 264 9.84 3.18 12.97
C TYR A 264 9.31 4.56 12.59
N ILE A 265 8.36 4.63 11.65
CA ILE A 265 7.67 5.88 11.28
C ILE A 265 6.93 6.44 12.49
N PHE A 266 6.16 5.60 13.19
CA PHE A 266 5.50 6.02 14.42
C PHE A 266 6.49 6.39 15.52
N ARG A 267 7.59 5.64 15.68
CA ARG A 267 8.64 6.00 16.64
C ARG A 267 9.19 7.38 16.38
N GLY A 268 9.58 7.68 15.13
CA GLY A 268 10.06 9.00 14.74
C GLY A 268 9.02 10.11 14.95
N ALA A 269 7.76 9.86 14.59
CA ALA A 269 6.68 10.82 14.79
C ALA A 269 6.42 11.12 16.26
N LEU A 270 6.43 10.09 17.11
CA LEU A 270 6.23 10.25 18.57
C LEU A 270 7.42 10.95 19.25
N ASP A 271 8.65 10.66 18.84
CA ASP A 271 9.85 11.28 19.41
C ASP A 271 9.87 12.82 19.23
N VAL A 272 9.40 13.28 18.08
CA VAL A 272 9.30 14.72 17.79
C VAL A 272 7.94 15.32 18.13
N ARG A 273 7.01 14.52 18.66
CA ARG A 273 5.61 14.90 18.92
C ARG A 273 4.95 15.53 17.69
N ALA A 274 5.12 14.89 16.55
CA ALA A 274 4.51 15.33 15.31
C ALA A 274 2.97 15.31 15.43
N LYS A 275 2.32 16.29 14.82
CA LYS A 275 0.86 16.32 14.69
C LYS A 275 0.36 15.52 13.48
N THR A 276 1.24 15.33 12.51
CA THR A 276 0.93 14.60 11.27
C THR A 276 2.18 13.94 10.72
N ILE A 277 2.02 12.86 9.97
CA ILE A 277 3.07 12.28 9.12
C ILE A 277 2.84 12.82 7.71
N ASN A 278 3.59 13.87 7.35
CA ASN A 278 3.44 14.58 6.10
C ASN A 278 4.17 13.89 4.92
N LEU A 279 4.04 14.45 3.72
CA LEU A 279 4.63 13.88 2.52
C LEU A 279 6.17 13.87 2.58
N GLU A 280 6.78 14.94 3.09
CA GLU A 280 8.24 15.04 3.24
C GLU A 280 8.78 13.95 4.17
N MET A 281 8.09 13.68 5.28
CA MET A 281 8.45 12.59 6.20
C MET A 281 8.30 11.21 5.54
N LYS A 282 7.34 11.04 4.63
CA LYS A 282 7.15 9.77 3.89
C LYS A 282 8.24 9.55 2.84
N ILE A 283 8.75 10.63 2.24
CA ILE A 283 9.80 10.56 1.21
C ILE A 283 11.19 10.40 1.84
N ALA A 284 11.44 11.00 3.00
CA ALA A 284 12.72 10.92 3.72
C ALA A 284 13.01 9.53 4.25
#